data_ab80b92e9154d5be73eec75727bc653b
#
_entry.id   ab80b92e9154d5be73eec75727bc653b
#
_cell.length_a   1.000
_cell.length_b   1.000
_cell.length_c   1.000
_cell.angle_alpha   90.00
_cell.angle_beta   90.00
_cell.angle_gamma   90.00
#
_symmetry.space_group_name_H-M   'P 1'
#
loop_
_entity.id
_entity.type
_entity.pdbx_description
1 polymer ?
#
loop_
_entity_poly.entity_id
_entity_poly.type
_entity_poly.pdbx_seq_one_letter_code
_entity_poly.pdbx_strand_id
1 'polypeptide(L)'
;VEEFKDREFIQIDTPWGKPSDNILKTKYNNKEIYFLPRHGRGHLISPSKINFRANIDALKQLGVTDIVSVSAVGSLKEDLPPGKFVIVDQFIDRTFARSKTFFDDEIVAHVSMAHPTSSGLMNSCEQAIKKENIEYQRGGTYIVMEGPQFSTLAESNLYRSWNADVIGMTNMPEAKLAREAEIRYASVSMITDFDCWHPDHENVDVQQVIKVLLDNAKKA
;
A
#
# COMPACT_ATOMS: atom_id res chain seq x y z
N VAL A 1 -13.45 -1.81 -9.79
CA VAL A 1 -13.75 -0.37 -10.02
C VAL A 1 -14.71 -0.18 -11.20
N GLU A 2 -14.73 -1.08 -12.18
CA GLU A 2 -15.63 -1.00 -13.34
C GLU A 2 -17.14 -1.18 -12.99
N GLU A 3 -17.42 -1.77 -11.84
CA GLU A 3 -18.79 -2.06 -11.36
C GLU A 3 -19.53 -0.83 -10.81
N PHE A 4 -18.82 0.25 -10.51
CA PHE A 4 -19.43 1.46 -10.00
C PHE A 4 -20.08 2.31 -11.12
N LYS A 5 -21.34 2.64 -10.99
CA LYS A 5 -22.13 3.34 -12.03
C LYS A 5 -21.89 4.85 -12.05
N ASP A 6 -21.75 5.47 -10.87
CA ASP A 6 -21.55 6.92 -10.75
C ASP A 6 -20.04 7.21 -10.58
N ARG A 7 -19.36 7.44 -11.69
CA ARG A 7 -17.90 7.67 -11.72
C ARG A 7 -17.59 9.09 -12.20
N GLU A 8 -16.85 9.81 -11.38
CA GLU A 8 -16.34 11.14 -11.69
C GLU A 8 -14.81 11.14 -11.51
N PHE A 9 -14.09 11.68 -12.48
CA PHE A 9 -12.64 11.88 -12.35
C PHE A 9 -12.36 13.32 -11.91
N ILE A 10 -11.72 13.47 -10.77
CA ILE A 10 -11.39 14.75 -10.16
C ILE A 10 -9.90 15.01 -10.31
N GLN A 11 -9.55 16.17 -10.83
CA GLN A 11 -8.19 16.69 -10.84
C GLN A 11 -8.02 17.61 -9.64
N ILE A 12 -6.98 17.38 -8.84
CA ILE A 12 -6.62 18.21 -7.69
C ILE A 12 -5.21 18.75 -7.89
N ASP A 13 -5.07 20.03 -7.70
CA ASP A 13 -3.75 20.68 -7.63
C ASP A 13 -3.33 20.81 -6.17
N THR A 14 -2.06 20.52 -5.89
CA THR A 14 -1.51 20.58 -4.54
C THR A 14 -0.25 21.44 -4.50
N PRO A 15 0.13 21.99 -3.34
CA PRO A 15 1.40 22.72 -3.17
C PRO A 15 2.63 21.84 -3.47
N TRP A 16 2.46 20.52 -3.44
CA TRP A 16 3.50 19.50 -3.66
C TRP A 16 3.62 19.08 -5.12
N GLY A 17 2.83 19.68 -6.01
CA GLY A 17 2.69 19.29 -7.41
C GLY A 17 1.46 18.41 -7.65
N LYS A 18 1.46 17.67 -8.76
CA LYS A 18 0.31 16.85 -9.15
C LYS A 18 0.34 15.48 -8.46
N PRO A 19 -0.83 14.96 -8.06
CA PRO A 19 -0.99 13.55 -7.69
C PRO A 19 -0.62 12.61 -8.85
N SER A 20 -0.49 11.33 -8.53
CA SER A 20 -0.09 10.30 -9.51
C SER A 20 -1.08 10.15 -10.66
N ASP A 21 -2.36 10.46 -10.45
CA ASP A 21 -3.41 10.44 -11.47
C ASP A 21 -4.62 11.28 -10.99
N ASN A 22 -5.60 11.46 -11.87
CA ASN A 22 -6.90 11.96 -11.48
C ASN A 22 -7.56 10.97 -10.50
N ILE A 23 -8.17 11.51 -9.46
CA ILE A 23 -8.84 10.71 -8.44
C ILE A 23 -10.22 10.32 -8.95
N LEU A 24 -10.51 9.03 -8.96
CA LEU A 24 -11.85 8.54 -9.28
C LEU A 24 -12.73 8.64 -8.04
N LYS A 25 -13.76 9.44 -8.11
CA LYS A 25 -14.84 9.53 -7.12
C LYS A 25 -16.02 8.66 -7.54
N THR A 26 -16.59 7.95 -6.58
CA THR A 26 -17.81 7.17 -6.75
C THR A 26 -18.60 7.11 -5.45
N LYS A 27 -19.76 6.45 -5.45
CA LYS A 27 -20.58 6.22 -4.26
C LYS A 27 -20.84 4.73 -4.06
N TYR A 28 -20.72 4.30 -2.82
CA TYR A 28 -21.12 2.96 -2.37
C TYR A 28 -21.91 3.07 -1.06
N ASN A 29 -23.11 2.51 -1.01
CA ASN A 29 -23.99 2.61 0.16
C ASN A 29 -24.14 4.05 0.70
N ASN A 30 -24.36 5.02 -0.17
CA ASN A 30 -24.47 6.45 0.13
C ASN A 30 -23.19 7.10 0.73
N LYS A 31 -22.06 6.42 0.72
CA LYS A 31 -20.77 6.98 1.11
C LYS A 31 -19.95 7.31 -0.13
N GLU A 32 -19.24 8.42 -0.09
CA GLU A 32 -18.26 8.77 -1.12
C GLU A 32 -17.00 7.93 -0.95
N ILE A 33 -16.53 7.35 -2.05
CA ILE A 33 -15.29 6.57 -2.11
C ILE A 33 -14.41 7.17 -3.20
N TYR A 34 -13.13 7.25 -2.90
CA TYR A 34 -12.12 7.79 -3.78
C TYR A 34 -11.06 6.73 -4.10
N PHE A 35 -10.73 6.57 -5.36
CA PHE A 35 -9.66 5.67 -5.80
C PHE A 35 -8.53 6.48 -6.44
N LEU A 36 -7.32 6.26 -5.96
CA LEU A 36 -6.10 6.87 -6.51
C LEU A 36 -5.10 5.78 -6.87
N PRO A 37 -4.82 5.57 -8.17
CA PRO A 37 -3.77 4.64 -8.61
C PRO A 37 -2.40 5.28 -8.38
N ARG A 38 -1.67 4.82 -7.35
CA ARG A 38 -0.38 5.42 -6.94
C ARG A 38 0.68 5.42 -8.03
N HIS A 39 0.68 4.41 -8.90
CA HIS A 39 1.60 4.30 -10.05
C HIS A 39 1.07 4.96 -11.33
N GLY A 40 -0.08 5.68 -11.26
CA GLY A 40 -0.80 6.16 -12.41
C GLY A 40 -1.46 5.03 -13.22
N ARG A 41 -2.40 5.38 -14.08
CA ARG A 41 -2.99 4.42 -15.01
C ARG A 41 -1.92 3.90 -15.97
N GLY A 42 -1.89 2.58 -16.18
CA GLY A 42 -0.87 1.93 -16.98
C GLY A 42 0.47 1.68 -16.26
N HIS A 43 0.53 1.93 -14.94
CA HIS A 43 1.72 1.68 -14.10
C HIS A 43 2.98 2.39 -14.63
N LEU A 44 2.85 3.69 -14.94
CA LEU A 44 3.90 4.48 -15.58
C LEU A 44 4.86 5.16 -14.60
N ILE A 45 4.51 5.20 -13.31
CA ILE A 45 5.28 5.88 -12.26
C ILE A 45 5.99 4.83 -11.41
N SER A 46 7.33 4.84 -11.41
CA SER A 46 8.11 3.96 -10.54
C SER A 46 7.91 4.30 -9.05
N PRO A 47 8.15 3.37 -8.11
CA PRO A 47 7.86 3.58 -6.69
C PRO A 47 8.45 4.86 -6.10
N SER A 48 9.70 5.19 -6.42
CA SER A 48 10.39 6.37 -5.89
C SER A 48 10.07 7.67 -6.64
N LYS A 49 9.32 7.59 -7.74
CA LYS A 49 8.81 8.76 -8.48
C LYS A 49 7.36 9.10 -8.13
N ILE A 50 6.70 8.28 -7.32
CA ILE A 50 5.37 8.60 -6.81
C ILE A 50 5.45 9.87 -5.96
N ASN A 51 4.59 10.84 -6.28
CA ASN A 51 4.46 12.05 -5.47
C ASN A 51 3.53 11.78 -4.28
N PHE A 52 4.07 11.09 -3.25
CA PHE A 52 3.30 10.71 -2.07
C PHE A 52 2.70 11.90 -1.34
N ARG A 53 3.42 13.05 -1.26
CA ARG A 53 2.89 14.27 -0.63
C ARG A 53 1.66 14.78 -1.38
N ALA A 54 1.75 14.91 -2.69
CA ALA A 54 0.60 15.33 -3.50
C ALA A 54 -0.58 14.36 -3.41
N ASN A 55 -0.31 13.05 -3.38
CA ASN A 55 -1.36 12.04 -3.27
C ASN A 55 -2.14 12.16 -1.94
N ILE A 56 -1.43 12.26 -0.82
CA ILE A 56 -2.07 12.38 0.50
C ILE A 56 -2.75 13.73 0.68
N ASP A 57 -2.13 14.82 0.21
CA ASP A 57 -2.73 16.16 0.28
C ASP A 57 -4.02 16.25 -0.54
N ALA A 58 -4.02 15.72 -1.76
CA ALA A 58 -5.22 15.69 -2.59
C ALA A 58 -6.37 14.92 -1.94
N LEU A 59 -6.10 13.78 -1.31
CA LEU A 59 -7.11 13.04 -0.54
C LEU A 59 -7.59 13.84 0.67
N LYS A 60 -6.68 14.55 1.36
CA LYS A 60 -7.04 15.44 2.48
C LYS A 60 -7.95 16.59 2.04
N GLN A 61 -7.65 17.25 0.90
CA GLN A 61 -8.49 18.30 0.33
C GLN A 61 -9.90 17.81 -0.01
N LEU A 62 -10.06 16.55 -0.40
CA LEU A 62 -11.36 15.90 -0.66
C LEU A 62 -12.09 15.48 0.62
N GLY A 63 -11.54 15.75 1.81
CA GLY A 63 -12.14 15.41 3.09
C GLY A 63 -12.03 13.93 3.47
N VAL A 64 -11.11 13.19 2.84
CA VAL A 64 -10.87 11.78 3.17
C VAL A 64 -10.35 11.66 4.60
N THR A 65 -10.97 10.81 5.40
CA THR A 65 -10.62 10.53 6.80
C THR A 65 -9.96 9.16 6.98
N ASP A 66 -10.10 8.29 5.99
CA ASP A 66 -9.66 6.89 6.03
C ASP A 66 -9.00 6.50 4.71
N ILE A 67 -7.83 5.89 4.77
CA ILE A 67 -7.15 5.31 3.61
C ILE A 67 -7.00 3.81 3.84
N VAL A 68 -7.52 3.01 2.91
CA VAL A 68 -7.18 1.59 2.78
C VAL A 68 -6.23 1.46 1.60
N SER A 69 -4.98 1.15 1.90
CA SER A 69 -3.96 0.87 0.90
C SER A 69 -4.02 -0.61 0.51
N VAL A 70 -4.20 -0.88 -0.77
CA VAL A 70 -4.16 -2.23 -1.32
C VAL A 70 -2.89 -2.39 -2.15
N SER A 71 -2.08 -3.40 -1.85
CA SER A 71 -0.77 -3.61 -2.48
C SER A 71 -0.52 -5.08 -2.79
N ALA A 72 0.09 -5.36 -3.95
CA ALA A 72 0.74 -6.63 -4.21
C ALA A 72 2.08 -6.66 -3.47
N VAL A 73 2.41 -7.80 -2.85
CA VAL A 73 3.62 -7.97 -2.03
C VAL A 73 4.22 -9.36 -2.21
N GLY A 74 5.53 -9.46 -2.00
CA GLY A 74 6.20 -10.74 -1.81
C GLY A 74 6.06 -11.21 -0.36
N SER A 75 6.03 -12.52 -0.16
CA SER A 75 6.05 -13.16 1.16
C SER A 75 7.49 -13.45 1.61
N LEU A 76 7.77 -13.21 2.89
CA LEU A 76 9.02 -13.58 3.57
C LEU A 76 8.85 -14.76 4.52
N LYS A 77 7.67 -15.38 4.53
CA LYS A 77 7.28 -16.48 5.43
C LYS A 77 6.71 -17.66 4.65
N GLU A 78 7.04 -18.87 5.09
CA GLU A 78 6.56 -20.12 4.51
C GLU A 78 5.03 -20.30 4.65
N ASP A 79 4.47 -19.89 5.76
CA ASP A 79 3.04 -20.00 6.10
C ASP A 79 2.17 -18.87 5.50
N LEU A 80 2.78 -18.01 4.69
CA LEU A 80 2.12 -16.94 3.96
C LEU A 80 2.23 -17.13 2.44
N PRO A 81 1.57 -18.14 1.86
CA PRO A 81 1.67 -18.43 0.43
C PRO A 81 0.97 -17.39 -0.46
N PRO A 82 1.32 -17.32 -1.75
CA PRO A 82 0.60 -16.53 -2.74
C PRO A 82 -0.91 -16.79 -2.73
N GLY A 83 -1.70 -15.72 -2.84
CA GLY A 83 -3.16 -15.75 -2.74
C GLY A 83 -3.70 -15.44 -1.35
N LYS A 84 -2.88 -15.53 -0.29
CA LYS A 84 -3.24 -15.12 1.06
C LYS A 84 -3.10 -13.61 1.24
N PHE A 85 -3.95 -13.02 2.08
CA PHE A 85 -3.91 -11.59 2.39
C PHE A 85 -3.29 -11.35 3.77
N VAL A 86 -2.63 -10.20 3.94
CA VAL A 86 -2.12 -9.75 5.24
C VAL A 86 -2.66 -8.36 5.54
N ILE A 87 -3.34 -8.22 6.68
CA ILE A 87 -3.72 -6.91 7.22
C ILE A 87 -2.54 -6.43 8.07
N VAL A 88 -1.71 -5.59 7.48
CA VAL A 88 -0.43 -5.14 8.06
C VAL A 88 -0.67 -4.20 9.24
N ASP A 89 0.13 -4.35 10.29
CA ASP A 89 0.09 -3.47 11.47
C ASP A 89 1.43 -2.82 11.81
N GLN A 90 2.54 -3.26 11.20
CA GLN A 90 3.87 -2.70 11.40
C GLN A 90 4.64 -2.52 10.09
N PHE A 91 5.55 -1.55 10.09
CA PHE A 91 6.40 -1.27 8.94
C PHE A 91 7.87 -1.14 9.33
N ILE A 92 8.76 -1.63 8.43
CA ILE A 92 10.17 -1.31 8.42
C ILE A 92 10.45 -0.52 7.14
N ASP A 93 10.81 0.76 7.27
CA ASP A 93 11.06 1.66 6.15
C ASP A 93 12.52 1.59 5.70
N ARG A 94 12.76 0.97 4.55
CA ARG A 94 14.08 0.89 3.88
C ARG A 94 14.17 1.82 2.67
N THR A 95 13.23 2.75 2.53
CA THR A 95 13.29 3.77 1.47
C THR A 95 14.27 4.89 1.84
N PHE A 96 14.94 5.50 0.86
CA PHE A 96 15.96 6.52 1.11
C PHE A 96 15.89 7.73 0.16
N ALA A 97 15.22 7.62 -0.99
CA ALA A 97 15.18 8.69 -2.00
C ALA A 97 13.80 9.37 -2.09
N ARG A 98 13.00 9.33 -1.02
CA ARG A 98 11.62 9.84 -0.99
C ARG A 98 11.46 10.95 0.04
N SER A 99 10.66 11.98 -0.26
CA SER A 99 10.21 12.95 0.74
C SER A 99 9.25 12.29 1.71
N LYS A 100 9.54 12.36 3.01
CA LYS A 100 8.85 11.55 4.06
C LYS A 100 8.01 12.37 5.02
N THR A 101 7.91 13.68 4.82
CA THR A 101 7.19 14.62 5.70
C THR A 101 6.65 15.79 4.90
N PHE A 102 5.60 16.42 5.44
CA PHE A 102 5.11 17.72 5.01
C PHE A 102 5.80 18.88 5.71
N PHE A 103 6.57 18.63 6.79
CA PHE A 103 7.09 19.62 7.74
C PHE A 103 8.62 19.61 7.76
N ASP A 104 9.28 19.81 6.62
CA ASP A 104 10.74 19.86 6.51
C ASP A 104 11.31 21.28 6.23
N ASP A 105 10.42 22.25 5.99
CA ASP A 105 10.76 23.66 5.87
C ASP A 105 10.06 24.48 6.99
N GLU A 106 10.77 25.33 7.70
CA GLU A 106 10.28 26.25 8.74
C GLU A 106 9.70 25.60 10.01
N ILE A 107 8.95 24.48 9.92
CA ILE A 107 8.33 23.79 11.04
C ILE A 107 8.71 22.30 11.00
N VAL A 108 9.09 21.75 12.15
CA VAL A 108 9.34 20.31 12.30
C VAL A 108 8.22 19.68 13.14
N ALA A 109 7.58 18.64 12.64
CA ALA A 109 6.57 17.86 13.36
C ALA A 109 7.07 16.44 13.65
N HIS A 110 6.99 16.01 14.91
CA HIS A 110 7.32 14.64 15.32
C HIS A 110 6.04 13.88 15.64
N VAL A 111 5.52 13.13 14.66
CA VAL A 111 4.32 12.29 14.84
C VAL A 111 4.68 10.91 15.35
N SER A 112 3.86 10.35 16.22
CA SER A 112 4.07 8.99 16.74
C SER A 112 3.75 7.94 15.67
N MET A 113 4.68 7.00 15.46
CA MET A 113 4.59 5.91 14.50
C MET A 113 4.69 4.52 15.16
N ALA A 114 4.62 4.41 16.50
CA ALA A 114 4.65 3.13 17.19
C ALA A 114 3.50 2.20 16.77
N HIS A 115 2.34 2.79 16.48
CA HIS A 115 1.17 2.09 15.93
C HIS A 115 0.76 2.83 14.64
N PRO A 116 1.33 2.46 13.49
CA PRO A 116 1.17 3.21 12.23
C PRO A 116 -0.20 3.05 11.59
N THR A 117 -0.93 2.00 11.94
CA THR A 117 -2.23 1.65 11.38
C THR A 117 -3.37 1.85 12.37
N SER A 118 -4.58 2.10 11.87
CA SER A 118 -5.79 2.24 12.67
C SER A 118 -6.41 0.88 12.95
N SER A 119 -6.47 0.48 14.23
CA SER A 119 -7.11 -0.78 14.64
C SER A 119 -8.59 -0.86 14.22
N GLY A 120 -9.31 0.26 14.31
CA GLY A 120 -10.71 0.33 13.86
C GLY A 120 -10.87 0.08 12.37
N LEU A 121 -9.99 0.69 11.55
CA LEU A 121 -10.02 0.48 10.09
C LEU A 121 -9.58 -0.93 9.72
N MET A 122 -8.56 -1.48 10.41
CA MET A 122 -8.15 -2.89 10.27
C MET A 122 -9.29 -3.86 10.58
N ASN A 123 -10.10 -3.59 11.62
CA ASN A 123 -11.29 -4.40 11.94
C ASN A 123 -12.29 -4.41 10.78
N SER A 124 -12.51 -3.25 10.14
CA SER A 124 -13.41 -3.16 8.98
C SER A 124 -12.87 -3.95 7.79
N CYS A 125 -11.57 -3.86 7.51
CA CYS A 125 -10.90 -4.67 6.48
C CYS A 125 -11.04 -6.17 6.77
N GLU A 126 -10.80 -6.58 8.02
CA GLU A 126 -10.92 -7.98 8.44
C GLU A 126 -12.34 -8.53 8.25
N GLN A 127 -13.35 -7.74 8.61
CA GLN A 127 -14.75 -8.14 8.41
C GLN A 127 -15.09 -8.32 6.93
N ALA A 128 -14.59 -7.43 6.06
CA ALA A 128 -14.78 -7.53 4.62
C ALA A 128 -14.09 -8.79 4.05
N ILE A 129 -12.84 -9.05 4.41
CA ILE A 129 -12.08 -10.23 4.00
C ILE A 129 -12.76 -11.54 4.43
N LYS A 130 -13.26 -11.59 5.68
CA LYS A 130 -14.02 -12.75 6.20
C LYS A 130 -15.31 -13.00 5.41
N LYS A 131 -16.02 -11.92 5.06
CA LYS A 131 -17.28 -12.03 4.29
C LYS A 131 -17.04 -12.63 2.90
N GLU A 132 -15.92 -12.32 2.28
CA GLU A 132 -15.52 -12.85 0.97
C GLU A 132 -14.82 -14.21 1.05
N ASN A 133 -14.70 -14.80 2.26
CA ASN A 133 -14.02 -16.09 2.50
C ASN A 133 -12.58 -16.14 1.98
N ILE A 134 -11.85 -15.02 2.10
CA ILE A 134 -10.45 -14.93 1.69
C ILE A 134 -9.55 -15.38 2.85
N GLU A 135 -8.55 -16.20 2.57
CA GLU A 135 -7.53 -16.56 3.54
C GLU A 135 -6.67 -15.34 3.89
N TYR A 136 -6.46 -15.08 5.17
CA TYR A 136 -5.70 -13.91 5.60
C TYR A 136 -4.96 -14.14 6.92
N GLN A 137 -3.97 -13.28 7.15
CA GLN A 137 -3.35 -13.08 8.45
C GLN A 137 -3.67 -11.66 8.94
N ARG A 138 -4.04 -11.53 10.22
CA ARG A 138 -4.15 -10.25 10.89
C ARG A 138 -2.88 -9.94 11.67
N GLY A 139 -2.33 -8.76 11.43
CA GLY A 139 -1.02 -8.35 11.92
C GLY A 139 0.09 -8.86 11.02
N GLY A 140 1.20 -8.17 11.03
CA GLY A 140 2.40 -8.51 10.28
C GLY A 140 3.24 -7.29 9.96
N THR A 141 4.53 -7.52 9.85
CA THR A 141 5.52 -6.48 9.53
C THR A 141 5.76 -6.42 8.03
N TYR A 142 5.48 -5.28 7.44
CA TYR A 142 5.74 -4.99 6.04
C TYR A 142 7.07 -4.24 5.92
N ILE A 143 8.07 -4.84 5.27
CA ILE A 143 9.28 -4.12 4.91
C ILE A 143 9.09 -3.39 3.58
N VAL A 144 9.38 -2.09 3.57
CA VAL A 144 9.21 -1.26 2.37
C VAL A 144 10.59 -0.96 1.79
N MET A 145 10.89 -1.58 0.66
CA MET A 145 12.13 -1.35 -0.08
C MET A 145 11.98 -0.18 -1.07
N GLU A 146 13.11 0.36 -1.52
CA GLU A 146 13.10 1.48 -2.47
C GLU A 146 12.56 1.07 -3.86
N GLY A 147 12.99 -0.06 -4.39
CA GLY A 147 12.70 -0.46 -5.76
C GLY A 147 13.39 0.47 -6.81
N PRO A 148 13.04 0.36 -8.11
CA PRO A 148 12.05 -0.55 -8.69
C PRO A 148 12.52 -2.00 -8.86
N GLN A 149 13.82 -2.30 -8.64
CA GLN A 149 14.33 -3.66 -8.67
C GLN A 149 13.81 -4.45 -7.48
N PHE A 150 13.62 -5.75 -7.65
CA PHE A 150 13.31 -6.68 -6.57
C PHE A 150 14.56 -6.94 -5.72
N SER A 151 14.38 -7.59 -4.58
CA SER A 151 15.46 -7.93 -3.65
C SER A 151 16.51 -8.83 -4.28
N THR A 152 17.75 -8.64 -3.90
CA THR A 152 18.75 -9.72 -4.02
C THR A 152 18.45 -10.81 -3.00
N LEU A 153 18.93 -12.03 -3.22
CA LEU A 153 18.77 -13.14 -2.27
C LEU A 153 19.36 -12.80 -0.88
N ALA A 154 20.47 -12.05 -0.84
CA ALA A 154 21.09 -11.59 0.40
C ALA A 154 20.17 -10.61 1.17
N GLU A 155 19.55 -9.67 0.47
CA GLU A 155 18.56 -8.74 1.06
C GLU A 155 17.32 -9.48 1.56
N SER A 156 16.78 -10.40 0.77
CA SER A 156 15.62 -11.20 1.15
C SER A 156 15.91 -12.02 2.43
N ASN A 157 17.06 -12.70 2.50
CA ASN A 157 17.48 -13.42 3.70
C ASN A 157 17.69 -12.50 4.91
N LEU A 158 18.24 -11.29 4.72
CA LEU A 158 18.38 -10.28 5.76
C LEU A 158 17.01 -9.87 6.31
N TYR A 159 16.05 -9.57 5.44
CA TYR A 159 14.69 -9.15 5.84
C TYR A 159 13.94 -10.26 6.57
N ARG A 160 14.13 -11.52 6.16
CA ARG A 160 13.63 -12.69 6.88
C ARG A 160 14.23 -12.80 8.27
N SER A 161 15.54 -12.53 8.43
CA SER A 161 16.20 -12.54 9.74
C SER A 161 15.68 -11.45 10.69
N TRP A 162 15.11 -10.36 10.15
CA TRP A 162 14.43 -9.32 10.91
C TRP A 162 12.98 -9.67 11.27
N ASN A 163 12.56 -10.88 10.93
CA ASN A 163 11.20 -11.36 11.14
C ASN A 163 10.11 -10.54 10.43
N ALA A 164 10.45 -9.94 9.28
CA ALA A 164 9.45 -9.32 8.41
C ALA A 164 8.55 -10.40 7.78
N ASP A 165 7.28 -10.07 7.57
CA ASP A 165 6.28 -10.99 7.03
C ASP A 165 6.12 -10.82 5.52
N VAL A 166 6.03 -9.59 5.06
CA VAL A 166 5.84 -9.26 3.64
C VAL A 166 6.75 -8.12 3.19
N ILE A 167 7.00 -8.06 1.89
CA ILE A 167 7.86 -7.05 1.26
C ILE A 167 7.16 -6.39 0.09
N GLY A 168 7.33 -5.08 -0.02
CA GLY A 168 6.85 -4.30 -1.16
C GLY A 168 7.49 -2.92 -1.22
N MET A 169 6.92 -2.00 -2.02
CA MET A 169 7.63 -0.78 -2.37
C MET A 169 6.87 0.52 -2.05
N THR A 170 5.61 0.49 -1.58
CA THR A 170 4.75 1.68 -1.67
C THR A 170 4.16 2.21 -0.38
N ASN A 171 4.10 1.41 0.69
CA ASN A 171 3.44 1.83 1.93
C ASN A 171 4.23 2.87 2.74
N MET A 172 5.52 3.09 2.43
CA MET A 172 6.32 4.18 2.96
C MET A 172 6.83 5.08 1.81
N PRO A 173 6.70 6.39 1.96
CA PRO A 173 6.27 7.16 3.14
C PRO A 173 4.75 7.36 3.27
N GLU A 174 3.91 6.67 2.48
CA GLU A 174 2.46 6.88 2.44
C GLU A 174 1.82 6.87 3.84
N ALA A 175 2.12 5.87 4.65
CA ALA A 175 1.59 5.76 6.02
C ALA A 175 2.08 6.88 6.96
N LYS A 176 3.33 7.35 6.80
CA LYS A 176 3.88 8.50 7.55
C LYS A 176 3.14 9.77 7.21
N LEU A 177 2.96 10.04 5.93
CA LEU A 177 2.26 11.22 5.43
C LEU A 177 0.77 11.20 5.79
N ALA A 178 0.13 10.04 5.73
CA ALA A 178 -1.25 9.88 6.20
C ALA A 178 -1.37 10.22 7.69
N ARG A 179 -0.40 9.80 8.52
CA ARG A 179 -0.34 10.14 9.95
C ARG A 179 -0.19 11.64 10.18
N GLU A 180 0.72 12.31 9.47
CA GLU A 180 0.90 13.76 9.54
C GLU A 180 -0.35 14.53 9.10
N ALA A 181 -1.07 14.00 8.11
CA ALA A 181 -2.33 14.56 7.62
C ALA A 181 -3.54 14.20 8.50
N GLU A 182 -3.35 13.49 9.63
CA GLU A 182 -4.42 13.02 10.53
C GLU A 182 -5.46 12.14 9.82
N ILE A 183 -5.03 11.36 8.84
CA ILE A 183 -5.85 10.38 8.12
C ILE A 183 -5.58 9.00 8.70
N ARG A 184 -6.62 8.26 9.06
CA ARG A 184 -6.49 6.87 9.51
C ARG A 184 -6.05 5.99 8.36
N TYR A 185 -5.10 5.10 8.62
CA TYR A 185 -4.48 4.28 7.59
C TYR A 185 -4.58 2.80 7.94
N ALA A 186 -4.91 1.98 6.96
CA ALA A 186 -4.76 0.52 7.01
C ALA A 186 -4.15 0.03 5.70
N SER A 187 -3.45 -1.09 5.75
CA SER A 187 -2.88 -1.75 4.58
C SER A 187 -3.36 -3.19 4.50
N VAL A 188 -3.92 -3.53 3.33
CA VAL A 188 -4.25 -4.89 2.95
C VAL A 188 -3.27 -5.31 1.86
N SER A 189 -2.37 -6.22 2.20
CA SER A 189 -1.33 -6.74 1.33
C SER A 189 -1.77 -8.06 0.74
N MET A 190 -1.77 -8.14 -0.59
CA MET A 190 -2.12 -9.35 -1.34
C MET A 190 -0.82 -10.04 -1.75
N ILE A 191 -0.56 -11.23 -1.24
CA ILE A 191 0.67 -11.97 -1.54
C ILE A 191 0.59 -12.51 -2.96
N THR A 192 1.59 -12.20 -3.76
CA THR A 192 1.70 -12.62 -5.16
C THR A 192 2.80 -13.64 -5.38
N ASP A 193 3.84 -13.66 -4.55
CA ASP A 193 5.04 -14.46 -4.69
C ASP A 193 5.76 -14.64 -3.33
N PHE A 194 6.83 -15.43 -3.31
CA PHE A 194 7.71 -15.61 -2.14
C PHE A 194 9.00 -14.77 -2.20
N ASP A 195 8.96 -13.58 -2.84
CA ASP A 195 10.17 -12.82 -3.13
C ASP A 195 11.18 -13.72 -3.88
N CYS A 196 12.47 -13.70 -3.55
CA CYS A 196 13.49 -14.52 -4.22
C CYS A 196 14.15 -15.58 -3.32
N TRP A 197 13.63 -15.79 -2.10
CA TRP A 197 14.27 -16.67 -1.12
C TRP A 197 13.83 -18.12 -1.16
N HIS A 198 12.64 -18.40 -1.69
CA HIS A 198 12.06 -19.74 -1.62
C HIS A 198 12.69 -20.66 -2.66
N PRO A 199 13.27 -21.84 -2.26
CA PRO A 199 14.06 -22.67 -3.15
C PRO A 199 13.22 -23.35 -4.26
N ASP A 200 11.95 -23.63 -3.99
CA ASP A 200 11.06 -24.38 -4.89
C ASP A 200 10.18 -23.48 -5.76
N HIS A 201 10.31 -22.16 -5.63
CA HIS A 201 9.60 -21.19 -6.44
C HIS A 201 10.57 -20.42 -7.35
N GLU A 202 10.14 -20.19 -8.59
CA GLU A 202 10.90 -19.36 -9.52
C GLU A 202 11.07 -17.93 -8.99
N ASN A 203 12.12 -17.27 -9.43
CA ASN A 203 12.34 -15.85 -9.15
C ASN A 203 11.10 -15.04 -9.56
N VAL A 204 10.86 -13.94 -8.84
CA VAL A 204 9.71 -13.07 -9.09
C VAL A 204 9.60 -12.71 -10.57
N ASP A 205 8.54 -13.19 -11.22
CA ASP A 205 8.19 -12.83 -12.60
C ASP A 205 7.02 -11.85 -12.60
N VAL A 206 7.22 -10.71 -13.22
CA VAL A 206 6.21 -9.64 -13.33
C VAL A 206 4.89 -10.15 -13.94
N GLN A 207 4.94 -11.09 -14.90
CA GLN A 207 3.73 -11.64 -15.52
C GLN A 207 2.93 -12.51 -14.54
N GLN A 208 3.61 -13.31 -13.72
CA GLN A 208 2.96 -14.09 -12.66
C GLN A 208 2.37 -13.17 -11.60
N VAL A 209 3.10 -12.15 -11.16
CA VAL A 209 2.62 -11.13 -10.22
C VAL A 209 1.33 -10.48 -10.74
N ILE A 210 1.31 -10.05 -12.00
CA ILE A 210 0.12 -9.42 -12.62
C ILE A 210 -1.05 -10.41 -12.65
N LYS A 211 -0.82 -11.67 -13.00
CA LYS A 211 -1.89 -12.69 -13.04
C LYS A 211 -2.51 -12.89 -11.65
N VAL A 212 -1.70 -13.12 -10.63
CA VAL A 212 -2.16 -13.30 -9.25
C VAL A 212 -2.83 -12.02 -8.73
N LEU A 213 -2.30 -10.85 -9.08
CA LEU A 213 -2.89 -9.56 -8.73
C LEU A 213 -4.29 -9.39 -9.33
N LEU A 214 -4.48 -9.74 -10.61
CA LEU A 214 -5.79 -9.66 -11.28
C LEU A 214 -6.80 -10.63 -10.67
N ASP A 215 -6.38 -11.84 -10.31
CA ASP A 215 -7.25 -12.81 -9.65
C ASP A 215 -7.60 -12.38 -8.21
N ASN A 216 -6.67 -11.79 -7.48
CA ASN A 216 -6.90 -11.23 -6.15
C ASN A 216 -7.74 -9.93 -6.19
N ALA A 217 -7.56 -9.09 -7.22
CA ALA A 217 -8.32 -7.85 -7.38
C ALA A 217 -9.82 -8.08 -7.64
N LYS A 218 -10.20 -9.27 -8.12
CA LYS A 218 -11.62 -9.66 -8.23
C LYS A 218 -12.24 -9.99 -6.88
N LYS A 219 -11.41 -10.27 -5.86
CA LYS A 219 -11.83 -10.62 -4.50
C LYS A 219 -11.72 -9.43 -3.54
N ALA A 220 -10.94 -8.41 -3.90
CA ALA A 220 -10.70 -7.20 -3.11
C ALA A 220 -11.69 -6.07 -3.48
#